data_3a4d9186cb7e3dfb45c497359b7bd259
#
_entry.id   3a4d9186cb7e3dfb45c497359b7bd259
#
_cell.length_a   1.000
_cell.length_b   1.000
_cell.length_c   1.000
_cell.angle_alpha   90.00
_cell.angle_beta   90.00
_cell.angle_gamma   90.00
#
_symmetry.space_group_name_H-M   'P 1'
#
loop_
_entity.id
_entity.type
_entity.pdbx_description
1 polymer ?
#
loop_
_entity_poly.entity_id
_entity_poly.type
_entity_poly.pdbx_seq_one_letter_code
_entity_poly.pdbx_strand_id
1 'polypeptide(L)'
;QELLFTVLHAEEYQEFERIDLNQRWLGIVSLNASRLVAMIDIPDEWEIGSALLRTAVQADCPRAIISDRRMGSGAISHIQSEVSAAQFTRRKLREMPVEKDNFLNRFLLRPLIKRSLPRLWTIKSAPQYLQIFSLAAGLVGILTAGFGHSIASLTLLFVGSVGQFTRASMVQFDSVVKIRDWTGLALNVLVATGIAILLLQASDAITLAPNLVILILLLAHLLLLRAKPNNIRLALTKPDMRLVLLIFLLASIFGPITYGIYAAALYSGLSLVLDRYLTKKLG
;
A
#
# COMPACT_ATOMS: atom_id res chain seq x y z
N GLN A 1 15.40 -0.10 28.65
CA GLN A 1 15.90 1.26 28.86
C GLN A 1 14.72 2.14 29.20
N GLU A 2 14.78 2.86 30.33
CA GLU A 2 13.73 3.79 30.75
C GLU A 2 13.88 5.10 29.98
N LEU A 3 12.76 5.68 29.50
CA LEU A 3 12.80 6.87 28.67
C LEU A 3 11.46 7.62 28.75
N LEU A 4 11.51 8.92 28.96
CA LEU A 4 10.36 9.82 28.95
C LEU A 4 10.40 10.71 27.70
N PHE A 5 9.36 10.63 26.86
CA PHE A 5 9.30 11.44 25.65
C PHE A 5 8.66 12.80 25.95
N THR A 6 9.39 13.87 25.62
CA THR A 6 9.00 15.24 25.94
C THR A 6 9.07 16.15 24.71
N VAL A 7 8.38 17.27 24.77
CA VAL A 7 8.45 18.37 23.81
C VAL A 7 8.76 19.65 24.56
N LEU A 8 9.44 20.60 23.92
CA LEU A 8 9.68 21.91 24.50
C LEU A 8 8.35 22.64 24.70
N HIS A 9 8.29 23.41 25.80
CA HIS A 9 7.09 24.20 26.10
C HIS A 9 6.90 25.30 25.05
N ALA A 10 5.78 25.20 24.31
CA ALA A 10 5.32 26.22 23.35
C ALA A 10 3.80 26.33 23.45
N GLU A 11 3.26 27.46 22.97
CA GLU A 11 1.80 27.68 22.95
C GLU A 11 1.03 26.64 22.15
N GLU A 12 1.67 26.08 21.11
CA GLU A 12 1.10 25.05 20.25
C GLU A 12 0.89 23.70 20.97
N TYR A 13 1.56 23.48 22.12
CA TYR A 13 1.57 22.21 22.83
C TYR A 13 0.89 22.26 24.20
N GLN A 14 -0.03 23.22 24.41
CA GLN A 14 -0.74 23.37 25.69
C GLN A 14 -1.59 22.17 26.08
N GLU A 15 -1.98 21.36 25.11
CA GLU A 15 -2.75 20.13 25.31
C GLU A 15 -1.97 19.02 26.03
N PHE A 16 -0.63 19.09 26.04
CA PHE A 16 0.22 18.11 26.71
C PHE A 16 0.47 18.49 28.17
N GLU A 17 0.51 17.47 29.04
CA GLU A 17 0.74 17.66 30.47
C GLU A 17 2.13 18.27 30.74
N ARG A 18 2.17 19.26 31.60
CA ARG A 18 3.39 20.00 31.91
C ARG A 18 4.23 19.22 32.92
N ILE A 19 5.51 18.98 32.59
CA ILE A 19 6.48 18.36 33.51
C ILE A 19 7.19 19.44 34.34
N ASP A 20 7.70 20.47 33.66
CA ASP A 20 8.42 21.60 34.23
C ASP A 20 8.20 22.89 33.41
N LEU A 21 8.96 23.95 33.70
CA LEU A 21 8.84 25.23 33.01
C LEU A 21 9.10 25.15 31.50
N ASN A 22 9.96 24.20 31.08
CA ASN A 22 10.48 24.14 29.73
C ASN A 22 9.99 22.94 28.91
N GLN A 23 9.34 21.96 29.56
CA GLN A 23 9.01 20.68 28.90
C GLN A 23 7.59 20.23 29.24
N ARG A 24 6.99 19.55 28.22
CA ARG A 24 5.69 18.90 28.33
C ARG A 24 5.81 17.43 27.95
N TRP A 25 5.01 16.59 28.57
CA TRP A 25 4.98 15.15 28.33
C TRP A 25 4.11 14.82 27.13
N LEU A 26 4.63 14.00 26.22
CA LEU A 26 3.90 13.57 25.01
C LEU A 26 2.94 12.38 25.24
N GLY A 27 2.72 11.98 26.48
CA GLY A 27 1.90 10.79 26.77
C GLY A 27 2.61 9.45 26.49
N ILE A 28 3.92 9.48 26.25
CA ILE A 28 4.73 8.29 25.95
C ILE A 28 5.84 8.15 26.95
N VAL A 29 5.93 6.97 27.59
CA VAL A 29 6.99 6.62 28.53
C VAL A 29 7.36 5.14 28.36
N SER A 30 8.64 4.85 28.50
CA SER A 30 9.17 3.49 28.59
C SER A 30 9.72 3.28 30.01
N LEU A 31 9.15 2.32 30.75
CA LEU A 31 9.54 2.00 32.12
C LEU A 31 9.89 0.52 32.22
N ASN A 32 10.71 0.18 33.22
CA ASN A 32 10.96 -1.20 33.56
C ASN A 32 9.73 -1.84 34.24
N ALA A 33 9.51 -3.12 33.98
CA ALA A 33 8.36 -3.86 34.53
C ALA A 33 8.26 -3.78 36.05
N SER A 34 9.40 -3.74 36.79
CA SER A 34 9.42 -3.59 38.24
C SER A 34 8.75 -2.30 38.73
N ARG A 35 8.86 -1.21 37.98
CA ARG A 35 8.19 0.05 38.32
C ARG A 35 6.69 0.02 38.01
N LEU A 36 6.27 -0.73 37.00
CA LEU A 36 4.85 -0.93 36.73
C LEU A 36 4.19 -1.78 37.81
N VAL A 37 4.90 -2.77 38.35
CA VAL A 37 4.42 -3.57 39.47
C VAL A 37 4.20 -2.70 40.69
N ALA A 38 5.09 -1.75 40.97
CA ALA A 38 4.93 -0.81 42.07
C ALA A 38 3.71 0.15 41.91
N MET A 39 3.13 0.22 40.73
CA MET A 39 1.93 1.01 40.47
C MET A 39 0.62 0.24 40.73
N ILE A 40 0.65 -1.03 41.02
CA ILE A 40 -0.56 -1.85 41.28
C ILE A 40 -1.34 -1.33 42.51
N ASP A 41 -0.64 -0.73 43.48
CA ASP A 41 -1.24 -0.20 44.70
C ASP A 41 -1.76 1.24 44.60
N ILE A 42 -1.82 1.78 43.35
CA ILE A 42 -2.33 3.14 43.14
C ILE A 42 -3.87 3.11 43.25
N PRO A 43 -4.48 4.08 43.97
CA PRO A 43 -5.91 4.17 44.09
C PRO A 43 -6.61 4.27 42.69
N ASP A 44 -7.72 3.57 42.51
CA ASP A 44 -8.49 3.55 41.30
C ASP A 44 -8.98 4.94 40.82
N GLU A 45 -8.98 5.91 41.72
CA GLU A 45 -9.37 7.30 41.44
C GLU A 45 -8.31 8.11 40.68
N TRP A 46 -7.07 7.57 40.58
CA TRP A 46 -5.99 8.27 39.93
C TRP A 46 -5.95 7.93 38.44
N GLU A 47 -5.81 8.96 37.61
CA GLU A 47 -5.61 8.77 36.19
C GLU A 47 -4.26 8.08 35.94
N ILE A 48 -4.29 6.93 35.25
CA ILE A 48 -3.12 6.11 34.97
C ILE A 48 -2.00 6.91 34.29
N GLY A 49 -2.37 7.84 33.38
CA GLY A 49 -1.41 8.70 32.70
C GLY A 49 -0.60 9.56 33.64
N SER A 50 -1.27 10.28 34.54
CA SER A 50 -0.63 11.15 35.53
C SER A 50 0.19 10.35 36.55
N ALA A 51 -0.26 9.16 36.91
CA ALA A 51 0.52 8.25 37.77
C ALA A 51 1.82 7.76 37.12
N LEU A 52 1.75 7.38 35.83
CA LEU A 52 2.91 7.00 35.02
C LEU A 52 3.92 8.15 34.89
N LEU A 53 3.43 9.35 34.60
CA LEU A 53 4.27 10.54 34.51
C LEU A 53 4.99 10.82 35.84
N ARG A 54 4.24 10.80 36.95
CA ARG A 54 4.82 11.00 38.31
C ARG A 54 5.89 9.96 38.63
N THR A 55 5.61 8.68 38.36
CA THR A 55 6.57 7.60 38.54
C THR A 55 7.85 7.81 37.71
N ALA A 56 7.69 8.20 36.43
CA ALA A 56 8.82 8.47 35.54
C ALA A 56 9.67 9.67 36.04
N VAL A 57 9.01 10.75 36.49
CA VAL A 57 9.70 11.94 36.99
C VAL A 57 10.40 11.66 38.32
N GLN A 58 9.74 10.95 39.23
CA GLN A 58 10.35 10.55 40.55
C GLN A 58 11.53 9.61 40.36
N ALA A 59 11.52 8.82 39.31
CA ALA A 59 12.61 7.92 38.95
C ALA A 59 13.76 8.59 38.19
N ASP A 60 13.67 9.89 37.96
CA ASP A 60 14.63 10.66 37.15
C ASP A 60 14.92 10.00 35.79
N CYS A 61 13.85 9.52 35.12
CA CYS A 61 13.98 8.88 33.84
C CYS A 61 14.60 9.83 32.78
N PRO A 62 15.57 9.35 31.97
CA PRO A 62 16.15 10.14 30.91
C PRO A 62 15.08 10.69 29.96
N ARG A 63 15.19 11.95 29.57
CA ARG A 63 14.22 12.64 28.72
C ARG A 63 14.67 12.66 27.27
N ALA A 64 13.80 12.20 26.36
CA ALA A 64 14.01 12.30 24.93
C ALA A 64 13.16 13.46 24.38
N ILE A 65 13.81 14.58 24.05
CA ILE A 65 13.15 15.74 23.50
C ILE A 65 12.85 15.50 22.01
N ILE A 66 11.56 15.52 21.67
CA ILE A 66 11.12 15.44 20.26
C ILE A 66 11.13 16.84 19.66
N SER A 67 11.82 16.99 18.55
CA SER A 67 11.93 18.27 17.84
C SER A 67 10.61 18.68 17.19
N ASP A 68 10.36 20.00 17.13
CA ASP A 68 9.19 20.59 16.47
C ASP A 68 9.05 20.15 15.03
N ARG A 69 10.16 19.91 14.33
CA ARG A 69 10.16 19.35 12.99
C ARG A 69 9.46 17.98 12.91
N ARG A 70 9.63 17.12 13.92
CA ARG A 70 8.97 15.80 13.97
C ARG A 70 7.50 15.94 14.34
N MET A 71 7.18 16.84 15.24
CA MET A 71 5.78 17.17 15.58
C MET A 71 5.05 17.76 14.35
N GLY A 72 5.62 18.75 13.72
CA GLY A 72 5.07 19.40 12.52
C GLY A 72 4.97 18.46 11.31
N SER A 73 5.82 17.43 11.21
CA SER A 73 5.73 16.43 10.16
C SER A 73 4.54 15.47 10.30
N GLY A 74 3.80 15.51 11.41
CA GLY A 74 2.70 14.58 11.69
C GLY A 74 3.14 13.15 12.01
N ALA A 75 4.42 12.95 12.32
CA ALA A 75 4.93 11.67 12.79
C ALA A 75 4.34 11.29 14.15
N ILE A 76 4.05 12.33 14.95
CA ILE A 76 3.40 12.23 16.26
C ILE A 76 2.18 13.15 16.23
N SER A 77 1.03 12.67 16.69
CA SER A 77 -0.21 13.44 16.80
C SER A 77 -0.95 13.02 18.04
N HIS A 78 -1.43 13.99 18.79
CA HIS A 78 -2.32 13.77 19.92
C HIS A 78 -3.75 13.70 19.42
N ILE A 79 -4.40 12.56 19.61
CA ILE A 79 -5.77 12.30 19.12
C ILE A 79 -6.70 12.24 20.31
N GLN A 80 -7.49 13.30 20.50
CA GLN A 80 -8.45 13.42 21.61
C GLN A 80 -9.91 13.35 21.15
N SER A 81 -10.17 13.45 19.85
CA SER A 81 -11.52 13.49 19.31
C SER A 81 -11.63 12.80 17.96
N GLU A 82 -12.83 12.43 17.54
CA GLU A 82 -13.08 11.89 16.19
C GLU A 82 -12.66 12.88 15.09
N VAL A 83 -12.77 14.17 15.34
CA VAL A 83 -12.35 15.19 14.39
C VAL A 83 -10.83 15.18 14.20
N SER A 84 -10.05 15.12 15.28
CA SER A 84 -8.59 15.03 15.24
C SER A 84 -8.14 13.70 14.61
N ALA A 85 -8.82 12.59 14.90
CA ALA A 85 -8.58 11.29 14.27
C ALA A 85 -8.83 11.34 12.76
N ALA A 86 -9.93 11.94 12.33
CA ALA A 86 -10.25 12.10 10.91
C ALA A 86 -9.25 13.01 10.19
N GLN A 87 -8.79 14.09 10.82
CA GLN A 87 -7.76 14.97 10.29
C GLN A 87 -6.42 14.23 10.15
N PHE A 88 -6.00 13.48 11.18
CA PHE A 88 -4.79 12.66 11.14
C PHE A 88 -4.86 11.63 10.02
N THR A 89 -5.97 10.91 9.90
CA THR A 89 -6.20 9.94 8.82
C THR A 89 -6.12 10.59 7.44
N ARG A 90 -6.79 11.74 7.24
CA ARG A 90 -6.72 12.49 5.97
C ARG A 90 -5.29 12.94 5.65
N ARG A 91 -4.54 13.38 6.65
CA ARG A 91 -3.14 13.78 6.49
C ARG A 91 -2.29 12.58 6.10
N LYS A 92 -2.38 11.47 6.81
CA LYS A 92 -1.68 10.22 6.48
C LYS A 92 -2.02 9.72 5.08
N LEU A 93 -3.28 9.80 4.66
CA LEU A 93 -3.70 9.47 3.30
C LEU A 93 -3.07 10.38 2.22
N ARG A 94 -2.82 11.66 2.54
CA ARG A 94 -2.11 12.57 1.63
C ARG A 94 -0.61 12.24 1.54
N GLU A 95 -0.02 11.83 2.65
CA GLU A 95 1.39 11.47 2.79
C GLU A 95 1.71 10.05 2.28
N MET A 96 0.73 9.34 1.70
CA MET A 96 0.97 8.03 1.10
C MET A 96 2.25 8.04 0.26
N PRO A 97 3.23 7.16 0.57
CA PRO A 97 4.51 7.18 -0.11
C PRO A 97 4.31 7.01 -1.62
N VAL A 98 4.78 8.01 -2.36
CA VAL A 98 4.73 8.08 -3.83
C VAL A 98 5.76 7.14 -4.48
N GLU A 99 6.62 6.53 -3.63
CA GLU A 99 7.92 6.00 -4.04
C GLU A 99 7.91 4.87 -5.08
N LYS A 100 6.77 4.24 -5.37
CA LYS A 100 6.78 3.03 -6.22
C LYS A 100 5.57 2.88 -7.12
N ASP A 101 4.84 3.96 -7.39
CA ASP A 101 3.63 3.89 -8.19
C ASP A 101 3.94 3.97 -9.68
N ASN A 102 3.54 2.94 -10.42
CA ASN A 102 3.47 2.96 -11.87
C ASN A 102 2.47 3.99 -12.34
N PHE A 103 2.52 4.36 -13.63
CA PHE A 103 1.63 5.35 -14.24
C PHE A 103 0.15 5.11 -13.88
N LEU A 104 -0.35 3.88 -14.06
CA LEU A 104 -1.74 3.53 -13.78
C LEU A 104 -2.11 3.74 -12.31
N ASN A 105 -1.24 3.30 -11.39
CA ASN A 105 -1.45 3.45 -9.96
C ASN A 105 -1.50 4.93 -9.56
N ARG A 106 -0.60 5.73 -10.10
CA ARG A 106 -0.47 7.15 -9.74
C ARG A 106 -1.64 7.98 -10.24
N PHE A 107 -2.03 7.81 -11.51
CA PHE A 107 -3.00 8.70 -12.16
C PHE A 107 -4.44 8.20 -12.10
N LEU A 108 -4.66 6.89 -12.08
CA LEU A 108 -6.00 6.30 -12.09
C LEU A 108 -6.40 5.69 -10.75
N LEU A 109 -5.61 4.73 -10.25
CA LEU A 109 -6.03 3.95 -9.08
C LEU A 109 -5.90 4.74 -7.78
N ARG A 110 -4.85 5.52 -7.62
CA ARG A 110 -4.61 6.28 -6.39
C ARG A 110 -5.70 7.32 -6.07
N PRO A 111 -6.16 8.18 -6.99
CA PRO A 111 -7.26 9.08 -6.70
C PRO A 111 -8.54 8.34 -6.36
N LEU A 112 -8.82 7.22 -7.05
CA LEU A 112 -9.97 6.37 -6.76
C LEU A 112 -9.90 5.77 -5.35
N ILE A 113 -8.75 5.19 -4.98
CA ILE A 113 -8.52 4.61 -3.67
C ILE A 113 -8.58 5.67 -2.57
N LYS A 114 -7.93 6.83 -2.75
CA LYS A 114 -8.00 7.93 -1.77
C LYS A 114 -9.44 8.37 -1.47
N ARG A 115 -10.33 8.26 -2.45
CA ARG A 115 -11.75 8.61 -2.28
C ARG A 115 -12.55 7.50 -1.58
N SER A 116 -12.24 6.24 -1.85
CA SER A 116 -12.94 5.07 -1.28
C SER A 116 -12.38 4.64 0.08
N LEU A 117 -11.10 4.84 0.33
CA LEU A 117 -10.39 4.36 1.52
C LEU A 117 -11.01 4.82 2.86
N PRO A 118 -11.44 6.09 3.06
CA PRO A 118 -12.07 6.52 4.30
C PRO A 118 -13.35 5.72 4.63
N ARG A 119 -14.12 5.35 3.59
CA ARG A 119 -15.34 4.53 3.77
C ARG A 119 -15.00 3.07 4.05
N LEU A 120 -14.00 2.53 3.39
CA LEU A 120 -13.57 1.15 3.61
C LEU A 120 -12.97 0.95 5.00
N TRP A 121 -12.34 1.96 5.58
CA TRP A 121 -11.73 1.88 6.91
C TRP A 121 -12.75 1.79 8.05
N THR A 122 -13.99 2.23 7.84
CA THR A 122 -15.05 2.06 8.83
C THR A 122 -15.46 0.58 9.00
N ILE A 123 -15.09 -0.28 8.04
CA ILE A 123 -15.41 -1.70 8.05
C ILE A 123 -14.24 -2.48 8.66
N LYS A 124 -14.41 -3.01 9.86
CA LYS A 124 -13.36 -3.70 10.65
C LYS A 124 -12.62 -4.82 9.89
N SER A 125 -13.30 -5.52 8.98
CA SER A 125 -12.73 -6.64 8.21
C SER A 125 -12.56 -6.35 6.71
N ALA A 126 -12.54 -5.06 6.32
CA ALA A 126 -12.44 -4.67 4.91
C ALA A 126 -11.25 -5.30 4.15
N PRO A 127 -10.03 -5.41 4.72
CA PRO A 127 -8.92 -6.07 4.02
C PRO A 127 -9.20 -7.54 3.71
N GLN A 128 -9.90 -8.26 4.59
CA GLN A 128 -10.26 -9.68 4.39
C GLN A 128 -11.32 -9.82 3.30
N TYR A 129 -12.37 -8.98 3.33
CA TYR A 129 -13.39 -8.97 2.28
C TYR A 129 -12.82 -8.62 0.91
N LEU A 130 -11.91 -7.66 0.83
CA LEU A 130 -11.22 -7.32 -0.40
C LEU A 130 -10.34 -8.47 -0.92
N GLN A 131 -9.73 -9.24 -0.02
CA GLN A 131 -8.96 -10.42 -0.37
C GLN A 131 -9.84 -11.50 -1.01
N ILE A 132 -10.93 -11.86 -0.33
CA ILE A 132 -11.88 -12.88 -0.81
C ILE A 132 -12.48 -12.43 -2.15
N PHE A 133 -12.94 -11.19 -2.23
CA PHE A 133 -13.48 -10.60 -3.45
C PHE A 133 -12.48 -10.65 -4.61
N SER A 134 -11.23 -10.29 -4.38
CA SER A 134 -10.19 -10.27 -5.42
C SER A 134 -9.89 -11.67 -5.95
N LEU A 135 -9.79 -12.67 -5.06
CA LEU A 135 -9.57 -14.06 -5.45
C LEU A 135 -10.78 -14.66 -6.16
N ALA A 136 -11.98 -14.38 -5.65
CA ALA A 136 -13.22 -14.83 -6.28
C ALA A 136 -13.38 -14.23 -7.68
N ALA A 137 -13.13 -12.92 -7.83
CA ALA A 137 -13.15 -12.26 -9.14
C ALA A 137 -12.10 -12.84 -10.10
N GLY A 138 -10.90 -13.19 -9.60
CA GLY A 138 -9.87 -13.87 -10.37
C GLY A 138 -10.32 -15.26 -10.85
N LEU A 139 -10.90 -16.07 -9.97
CA LEU A 139 -11.40 -17.40 -10.31
C LEU A 139 -12.56 -17.35 -11.31
N VAL A 140 -13.56 -16.49 -11.06
CA VAL A 140 -14.68 -16.31 -12.00
C VAL A 140 -14.18 -15.76 -13.33
N GLY A 141 -13.15 -14.87 -13.31
CA GLY A 141 -12.48 -14.40 -14.51
C GLY A 141 -11.87 -15.52 -15.34
N ILE A 142 -11.23 -16.51 -14.73
CA ILE A 142 -10.69 -17.69 -15.42
C ILE A 142 -11.84 -18.57 -15.98
N LEU A 143 -12.89 -18.81 -15.22
CA LEU A 143 -14.03 -19.57 -15.68
C LEU A 143 -14.68 -18.92 -16.90
N THR A 144 -14.91 -17.60 -16.87
CA THR A 144 -15.44 -16.85 -18.02
C THR A 144 -14.49 -16.84 -19.21
N ALA A 145 -13.16 -16.87 -18.99
CA ALA A 145 -12.18 -17.11 -20.05
C ALA A 145 -12.40 -18.47 -20.71
N GLY A 146 -12.57 -19.53 -19.91
CA GLY A 146 -12.84 -20.87 -20.42
C GLY A 146 -14.08 -20.97 -21.33
N PHE A 147 -15.11 -20.14 -21.06
CA PHE A 147 -16.30 -20.03 -21.90
C PHE A 147 -16.16 -19.07 -23.10
N GLY A 148 -14.98 -18.52 -23.36
CA GLY A 148 -14.74 -17.64 -24.48
C GLY A 148 -15.21 -16.18 -24.31
N HIS A 149 -15.69 -15.79 -23.12
CA HIS A 149 -16.15 -14.44 -22.85
C HIS A 149 -14.98 -13.50 -22.48
N SER A 150 -14.19 -13.07 -23.47
CA SER A 150 -12.94 -12.35 -23.28
C SER A 150 -13.11 -11.02 -22.52
N ILE A 151 -14.10 -10.19 -22.88
CA ILE A 151 -14.32 -8.89 -22.22
C ILE A 151 -14.74 -9.07 -20.77
N ALA A 152 -15.67 -10.00 -20.48
CA ALA A 152 -16.12 -10.29 -19.11
C ALA A 152 -14.98 -10.82 -18.26
N SER A 153 -14.19 -11.76 -18.80
CA SER A 153 -13.01 -12.32 -18.14
C SER A 153 -11.99 -11.24 -17.79
N LEU A 154 -11.55 -10.45 -18.75
CA LEU A 154 -10.56 -9.40 -18.54
C LEU A 154 -11.05 -8.32 -17.57
N THR A 155 -12.34 -7.98 -17.62
CA THR A 155 -12.96 -7.05 -16.67
C THR A 155 -12.90 -7.59 -15.24
N LEU A 156 -13.27 -8.86 -15.02
CA LEU A 156 -13.23 -9.49 -13.71
C LEU A 156 -11.79 -9.61 -13.17
N LEU A 157 -10.84 -10.01 -13.99
CA LEU A 157 -9.42 -10.06 -13.64
C LEU A 157 -8.87 -8.68 -13.29
N PHE A 158 -9.25 -7.63 -14.03
CA PHE A 158 -8.86 -6.25 -13.74
C PHE A 158 -9.45 -5.76 -12.42
N VAL A 159 -10.75 -5.95 -12.21
CA VAL A 159 -11.43 -5.57 -10.96
C VAL A 159 -10.84 -6.31 -9.75
N GLY A 160 -10.57 -7.61 -9.88
CA GLY A 160 -9.85 -8.39 -8.86
C GLY A 160 -8.48 -7.80 -8.53
N SER A 161 -7.71 -7.39 -9.56
CA SER A 161 -6.40 -6.76 -9.39
C SER A 161 -6.46 -5.39 -8.71
N VAL A 162 -7.50 -4.60 -8.99
CA VAL A 162 -7.76 -3.32 -8.31
C VAL A 162 -8.13 -3.55 -6.84
N GLY A 163 -8.99 -4.54 -6.56
CA GLY A 163 -9.35 -4.94 -5.20
C GLY A 163 -8.13 -5.34 -4.37
N GLN A 164 -7.24 -6.16 -4.94
CA GLN A 164 -5.99 -6.56 -4.29
C GLN A 164 -5.05 -5.38 -4.04
N PHE A 165 -4.95 -4.43 -4.96
CA PHE A 165 -4.15 -3.23 -4.76
C PHE A 165 -4.72 -2.34 -3.64
N THR A 166 -6.04 -2.21 -3.57
CA THR A 166 -6.73 -1.49 -2.49
C THR A 166 -6.45 -2.15 -1.15
N ARG A 167 -6.58 -3.49 -1.06
CA ARG A 167 -6.22 -4.26 0.13
C ARG A 167 -4.76 -4.05 0.54
N ALA A 168 -3.83 -4.20 -0.40
CA ALA A 168 -2.41 -4.04 -0.12
C ALA A 168 -2.09 -2.62 0.40
N SER A 169 -2.77 -1.61 -0.14
CA SER A 169 -2.67 -0.23 0.35
C SER A 169 -3.18 -0.10 1.79
N MET A 170 -4.31 -0.73 2.15
CA MET A 170 -4.84 -0.72 3.52
C MET A 170 -3.89 -1.40 4.50
N VAL A 171 -3.42 -2.60 4.17
CA VAL A 171 -2.49 -3.37 5.03
C VAL A 171 -1.16 -2.64 5.22
N GLN A 172 -0.66 -1.95 4.20
CA GLN A 172 0.58 -1.17 4.31
C GLN A 172 0.46 0.00 5.29
N PHE A 173 -0.75 0.54 5.50
CA PHE A 173 -0.99 1.59 6.50
C PHE A 173 -1.07 1.04 7.92
N ASP A 174 -1.61 -0.17 8.09
CA ASP A 174 -1.89 -0.75 9.40
C ASP A 174 -0.66 -1.48 9.99
N SER A 175 0.28 -1.90 9.16
CA SER A 175 1.43 -2.70 9.61
C SER A 175 2.76 -1.96 9.47
N VAL A 176 3.48 -1.84 10.61
CA VAL A 176 4.90 -1.45 10.66
C VAL A 176 5.78 -2.56 10.05
N VAL A 177 5.29 -3.80 10.02
CA VAL A 177 6.00 -4.98 9.52
C VAL A 177 5.55 -5.31 8.11
N LYS A 178 6.51 -5.45 7.22
CA LYS A 178 6.29 -5.81 5.82
C LYS A 178 5.89 -7.28 5.69
N ILE A 179 4.60 -7.57 5.71
CA ILE A 179 4.08 -8.93 5.52
C ILE A 179 4.22 -9.31 4.03
N ARG A 180 4.77 -10.50 3.78
CA ARG A 180 4.85 -11.06 2.42
C ARG A 180 3.44 -11.36 1.89
N ASP A 181 3.04 -10.64 0.85
CA ASP A 181 1.69 -10.75 0.28
C ASP A 181 1.61 -11.91 -0.74
N TRP A 182 1.30 -13.10 -0.24
CA TRP A 182 1.07 -14.29 -1.06
C TRP A 182 -0.18 -14.18 -1.94
N THR A 183 -1.17 -13.40 -1.52
CA THR A 183 -2.43 -13.26 -2.27
C THR A 183 -2.24 -12.44 -3.53
N GLY A 184 -1.35 -11.46 -3.51
CA GLY A 184 -0.95 -10.72 -4.72
C GLY A 184 -0.24 -11.63 -5.73
N LEU A 185 0.59 -12.57 -5.27
CA LEU A 185 1.22 -13.56 -6.14
C LEU A 185 0.17 -14.51 -6.74
N ALA A 186 -0.72 -15.05 -5.91
CA ALA A 186 -1.79 -15.95 -6.36
C ALA A 186 -2.66 -15.28 -7.43
N LEU A 187 -3.08 -14.04 -7.21
CA LEU A 187 -3.88 -13.30 -8.18
C LEU A 187 -3.11 -13.06 -9.50
N ASN A 188 -1.82 -12.75 -9.45
CA ASN A 188 -1.02 -12.59 -10.67
C ASN A 188 -0.94 -13.90 -11.47
N VAL A 189 -0.88 -15.04 -10.78
CA VAL A 189 -0.95 -16.37 -11.44
C VAL A 189 -2.32 -16.57 -12.09
N LEU A 190 -3.42 -16.26 -11.39
CA LEU A 190 -4.77 -16.34 -11.95
C LEU A 190 -4.92 -15.46 -13.19
N VAL A 191 -4.41 -14.22 -13.15
CA VAL A 191 -4.42 -13.31 -14.28
C VAL A 191 -3.64 -13.87 -15.48
N ALA A 192 -2.43 -14.37 -15.23
CA ALA A 192 -1.61 -14.96 -16.28
C ALA A 192 -2.29 -16.18 -16.92
N THR A 193 -2.91 -17.04 -16.10
CA THR A 193 -3.68 -18.21 -16.56
C THR A 193 -4.89 -17.77 -17.40
N GLY A 194 -5.65 -16.77 -16.94
CA GLY A 194 -6.80 -16.26 -17.68
C GLY A 194 -6.41 -15.71 -19.06
N ILE A 195 -5.34 -14.92 -19.13
CA ILE A 195 -4.81 -14.41 -20.41
C ILE A 195 -4.36 -15.57 -21.30
N ALA A 196 -3.66 -16.57 -20.75
CA ALA A 196 -3.20 -17.72 -21.52
C ALA A 196 -4.38 -18.50 -22.14
N ILE A 197 -5.45 -18.76 -21.38
CA ILE A 197 -6.66 -19.44 -21.88
C ILE A 197 -7.28 -18.63 -23.02
N LEU A 198 -7.44 -17.33 -22.86
CA LEU A 198 -8.02 -16.48 -23.91
C LEU A 198 -7.16 -16.46 -25.17
N LEU A 199 -5.83 -16.47 -25.05
CA LEU A 199 -4.93 -16.55 -26.20
C LEU A 199 -4.99 -17.92 -26.88
N LEU A 200 -5.10 -19.01 -26.12
CA LEU A 200 -5.29 -20.35 -26.67
C LEU A 200 -6.55 -20.46 -27.53
N GLN A 201 -7.63 -19.79 -27.10
CA GLN A 201 -8.90 -19.82 -27.84
C GLN A 201 -8.91 -18.88 -29.06
N ALA A 202 -8.18 -17.76 -28.98
CA ALA A 202 -8.18 -16.74 -30.02
C ALA A 202 -7.08 -16.89 -31.06
N SER A 203 -6.12 -17.79 -30.84
CA SER A 203 -4.96 -17.98 -31.74
C SER A 203 -5.17 -19.18 -32.66
N ASP A 204 -4.89 -18.99 -33.93
CA ASP A 204 -4.77 -20.10 -34.89
C ASP A 204 -3.50 -20.92 -34.60
N ALA A 205 -3.43 -22.16 -35.13
CA ALA A 205 -2.30 -23.07 -34.92
C ALA A 205 -0.93 -22.43 -35.26
N ILE A 206 -0.88 -21.53 -36.23
CA ILE A 206 0.34 -20.85 -36.68
C ILE A 206 0.74 -19.73 -35.69
N THR A 207 -0.23 -19.01 -35.13
CA THR A 207 0.02 -17.84 -34.26
C THR A 207 0.10 -18.20 -32.79
N LEU A 208 -0.33 -19.40 -32.40
CA LEU A 208 -0.37 -19.85 -31.00
C LEU A 208 1.01 -19.86 -30.36
N ALA A 209 1.99 -20.51 -31.01
CA ALA A 209 3.32 -20.65 -30.45
C ALA A 209 4.02 -19.29 -30.24
N PRO A 210 4.07 -18.37 -31.21
CA PRO A 210 4.64 -17.05 -30.99
C PRO A 210 3.90 -16.24 -29.93
N ASN A 211 2.57 -16.32 -29.86
CA ASN A 211 1.79 -15.61 -28.84
C ASN A 211 2.10 -16.09 -27.41
N LEU A 212 2.25 -17.41 -27.22
CA LEU A 212 2.65 -17.97 -25.94
C LEU A 212 4.08 -17.57 -25.54
N VAL A 213 5.03 -17.57 -26.48
CA VAL A 213 6.40 -17.12 -26.24
C VAL A 213 6.40 -15.64 -25.78
N ILE A 214 5.66 -14.78 -26.48
CA ILE A 214 5.53 -13.36 -26.11
C ILE A 214 4.93 -13.22 -24.71
N LEU A 215 3.90 -14.01 -24.39
CA LEU A 215 3.29 -14.00 -23.05
C LEU A 215 4.30 -14.41 -21.97
N ILE A 216 5.07 -15.48 -22.19
CA ILE A 216 6.11 -15.93 -21.25
C ILE A 216 7.16 -14.85 -21.05
N LEU A 217 7.65 -14.22 -22.13
CA LEU A 217 8.62 -13.12 -22.05
C LEU A 217 8.05 -11.91 -21.30
N LEU A 218 6.78 -11.57 -21.54
CA LEU A 218 6.08 -10.49 -20.81
C LEU A 218 6.00 -10.79 -19.31
N LEU A 219 5.61 -12.02 -18.94
CA LEU A 219 5.52 -12.45 -17.54
C LEU A 219 6.91 -12.48 -16.87
N ALA A 220 7.92 -13.01 -17.56
CA ALA A 220 9.30 -13.00 -17.08
C ALA A 220 9.78 -11.56 -16.83
N HIS A 221 9.50 -10.65 -17.77
CA HIS A 221 9.85 -9.24 -17.63
C HIS A 221 9.15 -8.58 -16.42
N LEU A 222 7.85 -8.83 -16.22
CA LEU A 222 7.09 -8.33 -15.07
C LEU A 222 7.61 -8.86 -13.73
N LEU A 223 8.13 -10.09 -13.71
CA LEU A 223 8.71 -10.71 -12.51
C LEU A 223 10.12 -10.17 -12.22
N LEU A 224 10.96 -10.02 -13.25
CA LEU A 224 12.34 -9.56 -13.11
C LEU A 224 12.43 -8.09 -12.68
N LEU A 225 11.52 -7.23 -13.18
CA LEU A 225 11.51 -5.80 -12.84
C LEU A 225 10.88 -5.48 -11.48
N ARG A 226 10.61 -6.46 -10.64
CA ARG A 226 10.20 -6.23 -9.24
C ARG A 226 11.26 -5.52 -8.38
N ALA A 227 12.49 -5.34 -8.86
CA ALA A 227 13.54 -4.61 -8.18
C ALA A 227 13.10 -3.16 -7.89
N LYS A 228 13.39 -2.68 -6.68
CA LYS A 228 12.99 -1.35 -6.21
C LYS A 228 13.63 -0.25 -7.07
N PRO A 229 12.87 0.63 -7.73
CA PRO A 229 13.47 1.79 -8.37
C PRO A 229 13.92 2.79 -7.31
N ASN A 230 15.13 3.30 -7.45
CA ASN A 230 15.63 4.36 -6.58
C ASN A 230 15.11 5.75 -6.99
N ASN A 231 14.48 5.87 -8.17
CA ASN A 231 14.04 7.13 -8.74
C ASN A 231 12.57 7.08 -9.19
N ILE A 232 11.83 8.17 -8.96
CA ILE A 232 10.40 8.29 -9.28
C ILE A 232 10.13 8.20 -10.80
N ARG A 233 11.06 8.71 -11.63
CA ARG A 233 10.95 8.63 -13.09
C ARG A 233 11.04 7.20 -13.59
N LEU A 234 11.93 6.40 -12.99
CA LEU A 234 12.07 4.97 -13.25
C LEU A 234 10.84 4.17 -12.78
N ALA A 235 10.16 4.61 -11.73
CA ALA A 235 8.92 3.95 -11.29
C ALA A 235 7.79 4.09 -12.31
N LEU A 236 7.68 5.25 -12.98
CA LEU A 236 6.65 5.51 -13.98
C LEU A 236 6.79 4.65 -15.25
N THR A 237 8.02 4.25 -15.59
CA THR A 237 8.30 3.43 -16.78
C THR A 237 8.12 1.94 -16.53
N LYS A 238 7.99 1.49 -15.26
CA LYS A 238 7.85 0.08 -14.93
C LYS A 238 6.52 -0.51 -15.38
N PRO A 239 6.54 -1.65 -16.08
CA PRO A 239 5.33 -2.36 -16.44
C PRO A 239 4.61 -2.88 -15.20
N ASP A 240 3.29 -2.80 -15.21
CA ASP A 240 2.41 -3.33 -14.18
C ASP A 240 1.42 -4.30 -14.82
N MET A 241 1.16 -5.43 -14.15
CA MET A 241 0.19 -6.42 -14.60
C MET A 241 -1.20 -5.82 -14.83
N ARG A 242 -1.59 -4.82 -14.04
CA ARG A 242 -2.87 -4.12 -14.18
C ARG A 242 -2.95 -3.29 -15.46
N LEU A 243 -1.84 -2.63 -15.82
CA LEU A 243 -1.78 -1.88 -17.07
C LEU A 243 -1.81 -2.83 -18.28
N VAL A 244 -1.13 -3.97 -18.18
CA VAL A 244 -1.20 -5.04 -19.17
C VAL A 244 -2.64 -5.53 -19.33
N LEU A 245 -3.35 -5.83 -18.23
CA LEU A 245 -4.78 -6.20 -18.27
C LEU A 245 -5.65 -5.12 -18.92
N LEU A 246 -5.41 -3.86 -18.61
CA LEU A 246 -6.14 -2.74 -19.23
C LEU A 246 -5.87 -2.67 -20.72
N ILE A 247 -4.63 -2.89 -21.18
CA ILE A 247 -4.28 -2.95 -22.60
C ILE A 247 -5.03 -4.10 -23.28
N PHE A 248 -5.05 -5.29 -22.68
CA PHE A 248 -5.79 -6.44 -23.21
C PHE A 248 -7.29 -6.17 -23.27
N LEU A 249 -7.86 -5.55 -22.23
CA LEU A 249 -9.27 -5.20 -22.18
C LEU A 249 -9.64 -4.20 -23.29
N LEU A 250 -8.87 -3.14 -23.45
CA LEU A 250 -9.08 -2.15 -24.52
C LEU A 250 -8.92 -2.81 -25.90
N ALA A 251 -7.90 -3.62 -26.10
CA ALA A 251 -7.71 -4.33 -27.35
C ALA A 251 -8.91 -5.24 -27.69
N SER A 252 -9.48 -5.92 -26.68
CA SER A 252 -10.65 -6.80 -26.89
C SER A 252 -11.96 -6.04 -27.18
N ILE A 253 -12.03 -4.76 -26.83
CA ILE A 253 -13.18 -3.89 -27.19
C ILE A 253 -13.07 -3.43 -28.65
N PHE A 254 -11.87 -3.11 -29.12
CA PHE A 254 -11.64 -2.54 -30.45
C PHE A 254 -11.25 -3.57 -31.49
N GLY A 255 -10.95 -4.81 -31.15
CA GLY A 255 -10.52 -5.83 -32.10
C GLY A 255 -10.24 -7.19 -31.46
N PRO A 256 -9.56 -8.11 -32.15
CA PRO A 256 -9.15 -9.40 -31.65
C PRO A 256 -8.23 -9.28 -30.44
N ILE A 257 -8.41 -10.15 -29.45
CA ILE A 257 -7.59 -10.16 -28.23
C ILE A 257 -6.09 -10.35 -28.50
N THR A 258 -5.74 -10.97 -29.63
CA THR A 258 -4.37 -11.15 -30.11
C THR A 258 -3.65 -9.82 -30.30
N TYR A 259 -4.34 -8.74 -30.64
CA TYR A 259 -3.76 -7.39 -30.69
C TYR A 259 -3.31 -6.91 -29.31
N GLY A 260 -3.98 -7.36 -28.25
CA GLY A 260 -3.61 -7.05 -26.88
C GLY A 260 -2.23 -7.57 -26.49
N ILE A 261 -1.83 -8.76 -26.98
CA ILE A 261 -0.51 -9.31 -26.65
C ILE A 261 0.61 -8.51 -27.35
N TYR A 262 0.41 -8.11 -28.60
CA TYR A 262 1.39 -7.29 -29.33
C TYR A 262 1.50 -5.89 -28.71
N ALA A 263 0.38 -5.27 -28.36
CA ALA A 263 0.37 -3.97 -27.68
C ALA A 263 1.05 -4.03 -26.31
N ALA A 264 0.79 -5.09 -25.52
CA ALA A 264 1.43 -5.31 -24.23
C ALA A 264 2.93 -5.59 -24.36
N ALA A 265 3.34 -6.35 -25.38
CA ALA A 265 4.75 -6.62 -25.67
C ALA A 265 5.49 -5.32 -26.08
N LEU A 266 4.89 -4.52 -26.93
CA LEU A 266 5.42 -3.22 -27.37
C LEU A 266 5.56 -2.27 -26.19
N TYR A 267 4.54 -2.18 -25.33
CA TYR A 267 4.60 -1.40 -24.10
C TYR A 267 5.74 -1.89 -23.17
N SER A 268 5.86 -3.21 -22.98
CA SER A 268 6.92 -3.81 -22.16
C SER A 268 8.32 -3.52 -22.74
N GLY A 269 8.49 -3.65 -24.06
CA GLY A 269 9.74 -3.32 -24.74
C GLY A 269 10.12 -1.84 -24.63
N LEU A 270 9.18 -0.94 -24.85
CA LEU A 270 9.40 0.51 -24.65
C LEU A 270 9.77 0.83 -23.20
N SER A 271 9.12 0.20 -22.25
CA SER A 271 9.42 0.34 -20.83
C SER A 271 10.87 -0.04 -20.52
N LEU A 272 11.39 -1.14 -21.09
CA LEU A 272 12.79 -1.56 -20.95
C LEU A 272 13.79 -0.55 -21.52
N VAL A 273 13.51 -0.05 -22.72
CA VAL A 273 14.38 0.93 -23.39
C VAL A 273 14.43 2.22 -22.56
N LEU A 274 13.27 2.69 -22.10
CA LEU A 274 13.19 3.88 -21.26
C LEU A 274 13.89 3.69 -19.91
N ASP A 275 13.73 2.53 -19.28
CA ASP A 275 14.39 2.22 -18.00
C ASP A 275 15.92 2.28 -18.17
N ARG A 276 16.48 1.64 -19.21
CA ARG A 276 17.90 1.68 -19.52
C ARG A 276 18.41 3.08 -19.86
N TYR A 277 17.67 3.83 -20.68
CA TYR A 277 18.02 5.20 -21.06
C TYR A 277 18.08 6.14 -19.85
N LEU A 278 17.06 6.07 -18.99
CA LEU A 278 16.97 6.89 -17.78
C LEU A 278 18.02 6.51 -16.74
N THR A 279 18.32 5.21 -16.60
CA THR A 279 19.36 4.73 -15.68
C THR A 279 20.73 5.25 -16.11
N LYS A 280 21.04 5.24 -17.42
CA LYS A 280 22.32 5.75 -17.95
C LYS A 280 22.46 7.28 -17.83
N LYS A 281 21.37 8.02 -17.81
CA LYS A 281 21.40 9.50 -17.73
C LYS A 281 21.40 10.02 -16.28
N LEU A 282 21.02 9.20 -15.32
CA LEU A 282 20.86 9.58 -13.92
C LEU A 282 21.92 8.96 -12.98
N GLY A 283 22.71 8.00 -13.45
CA GLY A 283 23.93 7.47 -12.81
C GLY A 283 25.17 8.05 -13.44
#